data_328618a40382044ce61ed6eac872025f
#
_entry.id   328618a40382044ce61ed6eac872025f
#
_cell.length_a   1.000
_cell.length_b   1.000
_cell.length_c   1.000
_cell.angle_alpha   90.00
_cell.angle_beta   90.00
_cell.angle_gamma   90.00
#
_symmetry.space_group_name_H-M   'P 1'
#
loop_
_entity.id
_entity.type
_entity.pdbx_description
1 polymer ?
#
loop_
_entity_poly.entity_id
_entity_poly.type
_entity_poly.pdbx_seq_one_letter_code
_entity_poly.pdbx_strand_id
1 'polypeptide(L)'
;RGFISLPVLSKLSLGVESTLAVKDFLYPTSSGTLGTFLHPEVPDDVVMKNLGGRTMLNTNVDLNILGLGFRAKKTYHTLDVSLRANADVTLPGDIFRFMKVGASDGNAVYNLADLGATSDAYAQVAYGFSRRFLDRFNIGIRVKALLGIESVRTDIKNLSLKMDSDQWMVSADGSATFSELPA
;
A
#
# COMPACT_ATOMS: atom_id res chain seq x y z
N ARG A 1 -30.47 23.49 -4.84
CA ARG A 1 -29.92 22.48 -5.74
C ARG A 1 -29.32 21.37 -4.90
N GLY A 2 -29.57 20.12 -5.25
CA GLY A 2 -29.03 18.94 -4.61
C GLY A 2 -28.42 17.99 -5.66
N PHE A 3 -27.70 16.96 -5.22
CA PHE A 3 -27.21 15.89 -6.06
C PHE A 3 -27.45 14.55 -5.37
N ILE A 4 -27.56 13.52 -6.17
CA ILE A 4 -27.52 12.12 -5.76
C ILE A 4 -26.44 11.46 -6.58
N SER A 5 -25.59 10.72 -5.93
CA SER A 5 -24.46 10.01 -6.49
C SER A 5 -24.70 8.51 -6.28
N LEU A 6 -24.69 7.75 -7.37
CA LEU A 6 -25.00 6.31 -7.36
C LEU A 6 -23.72 5.47 -7.32
N PRO A 7 -23.80 4.22 -6.84
CA PRO A 7 -22.66 3.31 -6.77
C PRO A 7 -21.96 3.15 -8.13
N VAL A 8 -20.65 2.96 -8.12
CA VAL A 8 -19.79 2.69 -9.28
C VAL A 8 -19.71 3.84 -10.30
N LEU A 9 -20.79 4.56 -10.55
CA LEU A 9 -20.84 5.67 -11.52
C LEU A 9 -20.31 6.98 -10.96
N SER A 10 -20.19 7.10 -9.63
CA SER A 10 -19.86 8.38 -9.01
C SER A 10 -18.41 8.53 -8.60
N LYS A 11 -17.78 7.50 -8.06
CA LYS A 11 -16.37 7.51 -7.71
C LYS A 11 -15.86 6.12 -7.37
N LEU A 12 -14.99 5.60 -8.23
CA LEU A 12 -14.01 4.56 -7.90
C LEU A 12 -12.64 5.20 -7.99
N SER A 13 -11.87 5.13 -6.92
CA SER A 13 -10.49 5.59 -6.87
C SER A 13 -9.58 4.42 -6.56
N LEU A 14 -8.56 4.25 -7.38
CA LEU A 14 -7.48 3.29 -7.16
C LEU A 14 -6.19 4.10 -7.05
N GLY A 15 -5.45 3.89 -5.98
CA GLY A 15 -4.14 4.49 -5.77
C GLY A 15 -3.11 3.40 -5.57
N VAL A 16 -1.96 3.57 -6.18
CA VAL A 16 -0.77 2.75 -5.95
C VAL A 16 0.40 3.70 -5.74
N GLU A 17 1.05 3.57 -4.60
CA GLU A 17 2.23 4.33 -4.25
C GLU A 17 3.37 3.37 -3.98
N SER A 18 4.58 3.71 -4.42
CA SER A 18 5.77 2.91 -4.21
C SER A 18 6.96 3.81 -3.95
N THR A 19 7.85 3.38 -3.07
CA THR A 19 9.17 4.01 -2.92
C THR A 19 10.12 3.66 -4.06
N LEU A 20 9.76 2.65 -4.90
CA LEU A 20 10.54 2.27 -6.07
C LEU A 20 10.02 2.95 -7.34
N ALA A 21 10.94 3.39 -8.16
CA ALA A 21 10.64 3.87 -9.49
C ALA A 21 10.89 2.77 -10.54
N VAL A 22 10.25 2.88 -11.69
CA VAL A 22 10.45 1.94 -12.81
C VAL A 22 11.93 1.83 -13.22
N LYS A 23 12.67 2.94 -13.14
CA LYS A 23 14.11 2.99 -13.43
C LYS A 23 14.96 2.15 -12.47
N ASP A 24 14.43 1.77 -11.30
CA ASP A 24 15.15 0.96 -10.33
C ASP A 24 15.07 -0.54 -10.68
N PHE A 25 14.12 -0.90 -11.56
CA PHE A 25 13.93 -2.27 -12.05
C PHE A 25 14.43 -2.52 -13.47
N LEU A 26 14.46 -1.47 -14.31
CA LEU A 26 14.78 -1.59 -15.72
C LEU A 26 16.08 -0.87 -16.04
N TYR A 27 17.00 -1.59 -16.63
CA TYR A 27 18.34 -1.12 -16.96
C TYR A 27 18.63 -1.30 -18.46
N PRO A 28 19.34 -0.37 -19.09
CA PRO A 28 19.78 -0.55 -20.48
C PRO A 28 20.80 -1.68 -20.56
N THR A 29 20.66 -2.54 -21.57
CA THR A 29 21.58 -3.63 -21.88
C THR A 29 22.47 -3.26 -23.08
N SER A 30 23.54 -3.99 -23.28
CA SER A 30 24.44 -3.80 -24.42
C SER A 30 23.76 -3.99 -25.77
N SER A 31 22.67 -4.77 -25.84
CA SER A 31 21.84 -4.96 -27.01
C SER A 31 20.91 -3.79 -27.38
N GLY A 32 20.89 -2.73 -26.54
CA GLY A 32 20.00 -1.58 -26.71
C GLY A 32 18.56 -1.82 -26.26
N THR A 33 18.29 -2.96 -25.62
CA THR A 33 17.00 -3.28 -24.99
C THR A 33 17.03 -2.97 -23.50
N LEU A 34 15.85 -2.97 -22.84
CA LEU A 34 15.76 -2.87 -21.40
C LEU A 34 15.73 -4.28 -20.79
N GLY A 35 16.67 -4.55 -19.91
CA GLY A 35 16.69 -5.74 -19.05
C GLY A 35 16.19 -5.41 -17.65
N THR A 36 15.68 -6.41 -16.94
CA THR A 36 15.33 -6.26 -15.53
C THR A 36 16.61 -6.25 -14.66
N PHE A 37 16.50 -5.86 -13.40
CA PHE A 37 17.60 -5.94 -12.43
C PHE A 37 18.23 -7.35 -12.31
N LEU A 38 17.51 -8.40 -12.73
CA LEU A 38 18.02 -9.78 -12.73
C LEU A 38 18.92 -10.09 -13.94
N HIS A 39 18.97 -9.19 -14.93
CA HIS A 39 19.78 -9.42 -16.14
C HIS A 39 21.27 -9.50 -15.78
N PRO A 40 22.03 -10.46 -16.35
CA PRO A 40 23.45 -10.67 -16.02
C PRO A 40 24.35 -9.47 -16.28
N GLU A 41 24.03 -8.64 -17.26
CA GLU A 41 24.80 -7.43 -17.58
C GLU A 41 24.61 -6.29 -16.55
N VAL A 42 23.60 -6.38 -15.70
CA VAL A 42 23.38 -5.35 -14.67
C VAL A 42 24.24 -5.67 -13.46
N PRO A 43 25.20 -4.79 -13.08
CA PRO A 43 26.09 -5.06 -11.94
C PRO A 43 25.31 -5.10 -10.62
N ASP A 44 25.75 -5.99 -9.71
CA ASP A 44 25.07 -6.21 -8.43
C ASP A 44 25.12 -4.96 -7.52
N ASP A 45 26.23 -4.22 -7.53
CA ASP A 45 26.40 -2.98 -6.79
C ASP A 45 25.39 -1.88 -7.25
N VAL A 46 25.11 -1.81 -8.53
CA VAL A 46 24.13 -0.87 -9.09
C VAL A 46 22.72 -1.26 -8.63
N VAL A 47 22.39 -2.57 -8.65
CA VAL A 47 21.12 -3.06 -8.15
C VAL A 47 20.98 -2.78 -6.65
N MET A 48 22.00 -3.08 -5.85
CA MET A 48 21.97 -2.86 -4.40
C MET A 48 21.91 -1.39 -4.01
N LYS A 49 22.51 -0.52 -4.79
CA LYS A 49 22.37 0.93 -4.57
C LYS A 49 20.93 1.43 -4.71
N ASN A 50 20.17 0.85 -5.65
CA ASN A 50 18.81 1.28 -5.95
C ASN A 50 17.75 0.49 -5.16
N LEU A 51 17.94 -0.83 -5.00
CA LEU A 51 16.98 -1.77 -4.41
C LEU A 51 17.42 -2.31 -3.04
N GLY A 52 18.62 -2.00 -2.56
CA GLY A 52 19.14 -2.51 -1.30
C GLY A 52 18.49 -1.91 -0.05
N GLY A 53 17.69 -0.89 -0.20
CA GLY A 53 16.93 -0.28 0.88
C GLY A 53 15.57 -0.96 1.14
N ARG A 54 14.86 -0.43 2.12
CA ARG A 54 13.49 -0.85 2.42
C ARG A 54 12.53 -0.31 1.37
N THR A 55 11.77 -1.20 0.75
CA THR A 55 10.75 -0.86 -0.24
C THR A 55 9.37 -0.92 0.39
N MET A 56 8.57 0.10 0.13
CA MET A 56 7.18 0.16 0.54
C MET A 56 6.29 0.25 -0.70
N LEU A 57 5.25 -0.58 -0.71
CA LEU A 57 4.15 -0.54 -1.67
C LEU A 57 2.87 -0.29 -0.91
N ASN A 58 2.16 0.76 -1.26
CA ASN A 58 0.83 1.06 -0.73
C ASN A 58 -0.19 1.00 -1.86
N THR A 59 -1.30 0.33 -1.61
CA THR A 59 -2.44 0.30 -2.52
C THR A 59 -3.69 0.70 -1.78
N ASN A 60 -4.48 1.59 -2.35
CA ASN A 60 -5.75 2.00 -1.78
C ASN A 60 -6.87 1.92 -2.80
N VAL A 61 -8.05 1.53 -2.32
CA VAL A 61 -9.29 1.47 -3.07
C VAL A 61 -10.35 2.27 -2.30
N ASP A 62 -11.00 3.20 -2.97
CA ASP A 62 -12.11 3.99 -2.41
C ASP A 62 -13.30 3.86 -3.35
N LEU A 63 -14.36 3.22 -2.90
CA LEU A 63 -15.62 3.04 -3.62
C LEU A 63 -16.73 3.83 -2.92
N ASN A 64 -17.24 4.85 -3.56
CA ASN A 64 -18.43 5.55 -3.07
C ASN A 64 -19.69 4.73 -3.42
N ILE A 65 -20.45 4.34 -2.39
CA ILE A 65 -21.70 3.60 -2.54
C ILE A 65 -22.87 4.54 -2.72
N LEU A 66 -22.92 5.60 -1.91
CA LEU A 66 -24.02 6.56 -1.92
C LEU A 66 -23.48 7.94 -1.53
N GLY A 67 -23.85 8.93 -2.31
CA GLY A 67 -23.59 10.32 -1.98
C GLY A 67 -24.85 11.16 -2.17
N LEU A 68 -25.23 11.90 -1.15
CA LEU A 68 -26.36 12.81 -1.19
C LEU A 68 -25.88 14.20 -0.80
N GLY A 69 -26.34 15.21 -1.52
CA GLY A 69 -26.09 16.58 -1.17
C GLY A 69 -27.32 17.44 -1.41
N PHE A 70 -27.72 18.23 -0.43
CA PHE A 70 -28.85 19.11 -0.56
C PHE A 70 -28.68 20.41 0.20
N ARG A 71 -29.34 21.44 -0.32
CA ARG A 71 -29.36 22.77 0.32
C ARG A 71 -30.65 22.94 1.10
N ALA A 72 -30.53 23.33 2.36
CA ALA A 72 -31.64 23.74 3.22
C ALA A 72 -31.41 25.20 3.66
N LYS A 73 -32.15 26.12 3.07
CA LYS A 73 -32.01 27.58 3.31
C LYS A 73 -30.57 28.07 3.07
N LYS A 74 -29.85 28.50 4.09
CA LYS A 74 -28.47 29.01 4.06
C LYS A 74 -27.40 27.92 4.35
N THR A 75 -27.83 26.67 4.51
CA THR A 75 -26.97 25.54 4.84
C THR A 75 -26.89 24.55 3.69
N TYR A 76 -25.78 23.82 3.62
CA TYR A 76 -25.59 22.71 2.69
C TYR A 76 -25.23 21.47 3.49
N HIS A 77 -25.88 20.37 3.18
CA HIS A 77 -25.75 19.08 3.85
C HIS A 77 -25.26 18.04 2.87
N THR A 78 -24.36 17.18 3.30
CA THR A 78 -23.90 16.02 2.55
C THR A 78 -23.99 14.78 3.41
N LEU A 79 -24.36 13.66 2.80
CA LEU A 79 -24.26 12.32 3.38
C LEU A 79 -23.55 11.44 2.37
N ASP A 80 -22.48 10.79 2.80
CA ASP A 80 -21.69 9.91 1.96
C ASP A 80 -21.53 8.55 2.65
N VAL A 81 -21.68 7.49 1.89
CA VAL A 81 -21.36 6.11 2.29
C VAL A 81 -20.33 5.57 1.32
N SER A 82 -19.21 5.10 1.84
CA SER A 82 -18.13 4.54 1.03
C SER A 82 -17.51 3.30 1.66
N LEU A 83 -16.96 2.44 0.83
CA LEU A 83 -16.08 1.34 1.22
C LEU A 83 -14.65 1.73 0.89
N ARG A 84 -13.75 1.41 1.80
CA ARG A 84 -12.32 1.64 1.64
C ARG A 84 -11.54 0.40 1.98
N ALA A 85 -10.53 0.12 1.18
CA ALA A 85 -9.55 -0.90 1.46
C ALA A 85 -8.15 -0.34 1.21
N ASN A 86 -7.23 -0.63 2.11
CA ASN A 86 -5.83 -0.31 2.00
C ASN A 86 -5.01 -1.58 2.15
N ALA A 87 -3.92 -1.66 1.43
CA ALA A 87 -2.93 -2.71 1.61
C ALA A 87 -1.53 -2.12 1.50
N ASP A 88 -0.71 -2.43 2.49
CA ASP A 88 0.68 -2.03 2.57
C ASP A 88 1.56 -3.28 2.55
N VAL A 89 2.58 -3.28 1.72
CA VAL A 89 3.60 -4.32 1.68
C VAL A 89 4.96 -3.68 1.86
N THR A 90 5.74 -4.23 2.77
CA THR A 90 7.13 -3.82 2.99
C THR A 90 8.05 -4.97 2.56
N LEU A 91 9.03 -4.64 1.72
CA LEU A 91 10.02 -5.58 1.23
C LEU A 91 11.41 -5.11 1.68
N PRO A 92 12.19 -5.93 2.40
CA PRO A 92 13.58 -5.63 2.71
C PRO A 92 14.45 -5.70 1.45
N GLY A 93 15.49 -4.88 1.38
CA GLY A 93 16.43 -4.87 0.26
C GLY A 93 17.11 -6.22 0.03
N ASP A 94 17.31 -6.98 1.08
CA ASP A 94 17.91 -8.32 1.00
C ASP A 94 17.06 -9.33 0.19
N ILE A 95 15.77 -9.06 -0.04
CA ILE A 95 14.94 -9.85 -0.97
C ILE A 95 15.44 -9.70 -2.41
N PHE A 96 15.78 -8.47 -2.82
CA PHE A 96 16.31 -8.19 -4.15
C PHE A 96 17.74 -8.70 -4.30
N ARG A 97 18.53 -8.59 -3.23
CA ARG A 97 19.87 -9.18 -3.17
C ARG A 97 19.81 -10.71 -3.33
N PHE A 98 18.93 -11.38 -2.60
CA PHE A 98 18.72 -12.81 -2.74
C PHE A 98 18.31 -13.19 -4.16
N MET A 99 17.37 -12.46 -4.78
CA MET A 99 16.94 -12.73 -6.15
C MET A 99 18.06 -12.50 -7.18
N LYS A 100 18.95 -11.56 -6.95
CA LYS A 100 20.04 -11.21 -7.87
C LYS A 100 21.24 -12.10 -7.73
N VAL A 101 21.70 -12.33 -6.51
CA VAL A 101 22.99 -13.01 -6.20
C VAL A 101 22.77 -14.47 -5.82
N GLY A 102 21.68 -14.78 -5.13
CA GLY A 102 21.37 -16.15 -4.70
C GLY A 102 22.47 -16.77 -3.83
N ALA A 103 22.83 -18.02 -4.11
CA ALA A 103 23.85 -18.77 -3.38
C ALA A 103 25.30 -18.50 -3.85
N SER A 104 25.50 -17.58 -4.79
CA SER A 104 26.81 -17.33 -5.43
C SER A 104 27.88 -16.82 -4.45
N ASP A 105 27.48 -16.24 -3.32
CA ASP A 105 28.37 -15.68 -2.29
C ASP A 105 28.94 -16.70 -1.30
N GLY A 106 28.68 -17.99 -1.48
CA GLY A 106 29.28 -19.09 -0.70
C GLY A 106 28.97 -19.15 0.80
N ASN A 107 28.56 -18.06 1.45
CA ASN A 107 28.10 -17.94 2.84
C ASN A 107 27.17 -16.73 2.99
N ALA A 108 26.23 -16.60 2.08
CA ALA A 108 25.34 -15.46 2.09
C ALA A 108 24.32 -15.55 3.24
N VAL A 109 24.16 -14.42 3.95
CA VAL A 109 23.11 -14.26 4.95
C VAL A 109 22.20 -13.12 4.49
N TYR A 110 20.91 -13.42 4.37
CA TYR A 110 19.86 -12.48 3.99
C TYR A 110 18.96 -12.21 5.17
N ASN A 111 18.83 -10.95 5.54
CA ASN A 111 17.93 -10.53 6.60
C ASN A 111 16.61 -10.04 5.99
N LEU A 112 15.55 -10.79 6.24
CA LEU A 112 14.20 -10.53 5.73
C LEU A 112 13.24 -10.09 6.83
N ALA A 113 13.73 -9.69 8.01
CA ALA A 113 12.91 -9.33 9.16
C ALA A 113 11.97 -8.13 8.90
N ASP A 114 12.32 -7.26 7.96
CA ASP A 114 11.46 -6.14 7.56
C ASP A 114 10.35 -6.53 6.56
N LEU A 115 10.25 -7.80 6.17
CA LEU A 115 9.16 -8.28 5.35
C LEU A 115 7.85 -8.17 6.13
N GLY A 116 6.89 -7.46 5.57
CA GLY A 116 5.61 -7.25 6.24
C GLY A 116 4.49 -6.96 5.25
N ALA A 117 3.28 -7.33 5.66
CA ALA A 117 2.07 -6.96 4.94
C ALA A 117 0.98 -6.57 5.94
N THR A 118 0.29 -5.48 5.65
CA THR A 118 -0.90 -5.07 6.37
C THR A 118 -2.02 -4.79 5.38
N SER A 119 -3.23 -5.15 5.73
CA SER A 119 -4.41 -4.73 4.97
C SER A 119 -5.53 -4.38 5.92
N ASP A 120 -6.34 -3.41 5.54
CA ASP A 120 -7.55 -3.05 6.24
C ASP A 120 -8.66 -2.69 5.27
N ALA A 121 -9.87 -3.10 5.61
CA ALA A 121 -11.08 -2.73 4.92
C ALA A 121 -12.11 -2.19 5.91
N TYR A 122 -12.77 -1.10 5.55
CA TYR A 122 -13.79 -0.48 6.38
C TYR A 122 -14.86 0.23 5.58
N ALA A 123 -16.06 0.28 6.14
CA ALA A 123 -17.13 1.15 5.68
C ALA A 123 -17.02 2.51 6.37
N GLN A 124 -17.27 3.57 5.62
CA GLN A 124 -17.29 4.93 6.12
C GLN A 124 -18.65 5.56 5.85
N VAL A 125 -19.27 6.08 6.88
CA VAL A 125 -20.44 6.96 6.78
C VAL A 125 -20.00 8.36 7.18
N ALA A 126 -20.19 9.34 6.31
CA ALA A 126 -19.78 10.71 6.54
C ALA A 126 -20.96 11.67 6.37
N TYR A 127 -21.18 12.51 7.37
CA TYR A 127 -22.13 13.59 7.31
C TYR A 127 -21.40 14.92 7.33
N GLY A 128 -21.69 15.77 6.35
CA GLY A 128 -21.15 17.11 6.21
C GLY A 128 -22.22 18.18 6.34
N PHE A 129 -21.88 19.23 7.05
CA PHE A 129 -22.69 20.44 7.18
C PHE A 129 -21.85 21.65 6.85
N SER A 130 -22.37 22.56 6.02
CA SER A 130 -21.72 23.83 5.78
C SER A 130 -22.74 24.99 5.75
N ARG A 131 -22.29 26.16 6.16
CA ARG A 131 -23.09 27.36 6.19
C ARG A 131 -22.29 28.56 5.72
N ARG A 132 -22.90 29.37 4.88
CA ARG A 132 -22.34 30.67 4.46
C ARG A 132 -22.70 31.75 5.48
N PHE A 133 -21.68 32.47 5.93
CA PHE A 133 -21.80 33.65 6.78
C PHE A 133 -21.34 34.88 6.03
N LEU A 134 -22.12 35.97 6.13
CA LEU A 134 -21.77 37.30 5.63
C LEU A 134 -21.29 37.35 4.15
N ASP A 135 -21.79 36.46 3.31
CA ASP A 135 -21.44 36.27 1.90
C ASP A 135 -19.93 36.10 1.57
N ARG A 136 -19.07 36.19 2.55
CA ARG A 136 -17.61 36.10 2.41
C ARG A 136 -17.01 34.85 3.05
N PHE A 137 -17.67 34.25 4.04
CA PHE A 137 -17.15 33.10 4.79
C PHE A 137 -18.06 31.90 4.62
N ASN A 138 -17.46 30.74 4.33
CA ASN A 138 -18.13 29.46 4.34
C ASN A 138 -17.48 28.57 5.40
N ILE A 139 -18.24 28.19 6.40
CA ILE A 139 -17.76 27.30 7.47
C ILE A 139 -18.45 25.94 7.29
N GLY A 140 -17.68 24.88 7.34
CA GLY A 140 -18.18 23.50 7.24
C GLY A 140 -17.54 22.59 8.27
N ILE A 141 -18.32 21.63 8.72
CA ILE A 141 -17.90 20.54 9.59
C ILE A 141 -18.28 19.23 8.89
N ARG A 142 -17.42 18.24 8.97
CA ARG A 142 -17.69 16.88 8.50
C ARG A 142 -17.34 15.88 9.58
N VAL A 143 -18.33 15.08 9.98
CA VAL A 143 -18.18 13.99 10.94
C VAL A 143 -18.16 12.68 10.16
N LYS A 144 -17.29 11.75 10.56
CA LYS A 144 -17.14 10.44 9.93
C LYS A 144 -17.25 9.38 11.02
N ALA A 145 -18.04 8.34 10.72
CA ALA A 145 -18.05 7.08 11.45
C ALA A 145 -17.38 6.02 10.58
N LEU A 146 -16.46 5.26 11.17
CA LEU A 146 -15.74 4.18 10.50
C LEU A 146 -16.15 2.86 11.14
N LEU A 147 -16.49 1.89 10.31
CA LEU A 147 -16.86 0.53 10.71
C LEU A 147 -15.84 -0.41 10.06
N GLY A 148 -14.93 -0.95 10.87
CA GLY A 148 -13.94 -1.93 10.42
C GLY A 148 -14.65 -3.20 9.93
N ILE A 149 -14.24 -3.71 8.77
CA ILE A 149 -14.76 -4.95 8.18
C ILE A 149 -13.74 -6.05 8.39
N GLU A 150 -12.51 -5.79 8.01
CA GLU A 150 -11.41 -6.75 8.07
C GLU A 150 -10.09 -6.00 8.30
N SER A 151 -9.20 -6.64 9.06
CA SER A 151 -7.83 -6.17 9.18
C SER A 151 -6.89 -7.38 9.28
N VAL A 152 -5.81 -7.32 8.53
CA VAL A 152 -4.72 -8.30 8.56
C VAL A 152 -3.42 -7.57 8.83
N ARG A 153 -2.63 -8.08 9.77
CA ARG A 153 -1.31 -7.53 10.08
C ARG A 153 -0.32 -8.66 10.29
N THR A 154 0.79 -8.59 9.59
CA THR A 154 1.95 -9.45 9.87
C THR A 154 2.93 -8.70 10.76
N ASP A 155 3.52 -9.40 11.72
CA ASP A 155 4.59 -8.93 12.59
C ASP A 155 5.72 -9.97 12.54
N ILE A 156 6.78 -9.66 11.79
CA ILE A 156 7.93 -10.53 11.59
C ILE A 156 9.07 -10.02 12.45
N LYS A 157 9.36 -10.73 13.56
CA LYS A 157 10.42 -10.36 14.49
C LYS A 157 11.80 -10.79 13.99
N ASN A 158 11.86 -11.93 13.34
CA ASN A 158 13.06 -12.45 12.74
C ASN A 158 12.70 -13.28 11.52
N LEU A 159 13.36 -13.00 10.41
CA LEU A 159 13.32 -13.84 9.22
C LEU A 159 14.68 -13.72 8.56
N SER A 160 15.46 -14.78 8.61
CA SER A 160 16.77 -14.83 7.98
C SER A 160 16.95 -16.12 7.19
N LEU A 161 17.61 -15.96 6.06
CA LEU A 161 18.02 -17.05 5.19
C LEU A 161 19.55 -17.07 5.14
N LYS A 162 20.14 -18.14 5.65
CA LYS A 162 21.56 -18.41 5.52
C LYS A 162 21.77 -19.50 4.49
N MET A 163 22.62 -19.22 3.53
CA MET A 163 22.96 -20.16 2.45
C MET A 163 24.44 -20.49 2.55
N ASP A 164 24.74 -21.78 2.64
CA ASP A 164 26.08 -22.32 2.59
C ASP A 164 26.20 -23.23 1.34
N SER A 165 27.40 -23.66 0.98
CA SER A 165 27.63 -24.55 -0.15
C SER A 165 26.81 -25.85 -0.11
N ASP A 166 26.52 -26.34 1.09
CA ASP A 166 25.92 -27.65 1.29
C ASP A 166 24.52 -27.62 1.91
N GLN A 167 24.11 -26.50 2.50
CA GLN A 167 22.82 -26.41 3.18
C GLN A 167 22.25 -24.98 3.23
N TRP A 168 20.92 -24.93 3.30
CA TRP A 168 20.19 -23.72 3.55
C TRP A 168 19.55 -23.76 4.93
N MET A 169 19.72 -22.71 5.68
CA MET A 169 19.12 -22.56 7.00
C MET A 169 18.16 -21.37 6.98
N VAL A 170 16.91 -21.62 7.33
CA VAL A 170 15.89 -20.60 7.49
C VAL A 170 15.57 -20.48 8.97
N SER A 171 15.68 -19.25 9.50
CA SER A 171 15.21 -18.93 10.84
C SER A 171 14.07 -17.92 10.71
N ALA A 172 12.90 -18.27 11.26
CA ALA A 172 11.71 -17.44 11.19
C ALA A 172 11.03 -17.36 12.57
N ASP A 173 10.67 -16.15 12.97
CA ASP A 173 9.82 -15.85 14.13
C ASP A 173 8.91 -14.68 13.77
N GLY A 174 7.62 -14.91 13.86
CA GLY A 174 6.64 -13.89 13.53
C GLY A 174 5.21 -14.36 13.81
N SER A 175 4.28 -13.43 13.66
CA SER A 175 2.86 -13.69 13.83
C SER A 175 2.04 -12.99 12.76
N ALA A 176 0.87 -13.52 12.50
CA ALA A 176 -0.15 -12.84 11.71
C ALA A 176 -1.40 -12.68 12.57
N THR A 177 -1.93 -11.47 12.61
CA THR A 177 -3.15 -11.14 13.34
C THR A 177 -4.24 -10.83 12.34
N PHE A 178 -5.39 -11.45 12.52
CA PHE A 178 -6.60 -11.25 11.73
C PHE A 178 -7.70 -10.71 12.64
N SER A 179 -8.43 -9.72 12.15
CA SER A 179 -9.61 -9.19 12.81
C SER A 179 -10.71 -9.01 11.77
N GLU A 180 -11.88 -9.55 12.07
CA GLU A 180 -13.07 -9.47 11.23
C GLU A 180 -14.24 -8.92 12.06
N LEU A 181 -15.22 -8.36 11.36
CA LEU A 181 -16.47 -7.95 12.01
C LEU A 181 -17.16 -9.23 12.53
N PRO A 182 -17.59 -9.25 13.81
CA PRO A 182 -18.36 -10.39 14.30
C PRO A 182 -19.66 -10.53 13.50
N ALA A 183 -19.95 -11.76 13.07
CA ALA A 183 -21.15 -12.11 12.32
C ALA A 183 -22.44 -11.90 13.14
#